data_9fc0807726e6564e0152f1537d38978a
#
_entry.id   9fc0807726e6564e0152f1537d38978a
#
_cell.length_a   1.000
_cell.length_b   1.000
_cell.length_c   1.000
_cell.angle_alpha   90.00
_cell.angle_beta   90.00
_cell.angle_gamma   90.00
#
_symmetry.space_group_name_H-M   'P 1'
#
loop_
_entity.id
_entity.type
_entity.pdbx_description
1 polymer ?
#
loop_
_entity_poly.entity_id
_entity_poly.type
_entity_poly.pdbx_seq_one_letter_code
_entity_poly.pdbx_strand_id
1 'polypeptide(L)'
;MKYLFYILIICCVLTSVASCDKFTDVHKEFIKDGEAIYAVKPDSVAFVSGKQRLKMRLWMVNGVNVKEVVVSWNSGADSMIVPVNFKSGRDSMEVLLTGLEEKSYAFNIYAIDNFKNRSLTYTQFGAAFGPLYASTLVNRRIRQISLTETSAGIEWFAGGEGMIYNEIKYVSKYSGVDTVLRVPASSFSSSFDGKAGSAFQYRSLYIPQAASIDTFYTNWDNAQLPDTYLFNRSLWKVLAVSDERASDGGGMNTLIDGNLDSYWHSQYDPHAPLPHWAIIDMASDKQISYFEVYRRKGNTDAKTAQVFIGNSPDPAGTWTLAGEGVFSSGDKLTINNSSQAKGRYLKLQFPDSNRPPFTAIAEIYAFGK
;
A
#
# COMPACT_ATOMS: atom_id res chain seq x y z
N MET A 1 75.38 64.68 -30.49
CA MET A 1 74.17 64.34 -29.71
C MET A 1 72.84 64.45 -30.49
N LYS A 2 72.56 65.41 -31.31
CA LYS A 2 71.30 65.57 -32.06
C LYS A 2 71.02 64.41 -33.05
N TYR A 3 72.01 63.91 -33.76
CA TYR A 3 71.83 62.85 -34.74
C TYR A 3 71.51 61.45 -34.07
N LEU A 4 72.02 61.21 -32.88
CA LEU A 4 71.78 60.01 -32.11
C LEU A 4 70.31 59.97 -31.63
N PHE A 5 69.76 61.12 -31.31
CA PHE A 5 68.35 61.27 -30.88
C PHE A 5 67.35 61.02 -32.07
N TYR A 6 67.70 61.45 -33.26
CA TYR A 6 66.88 61.23 -34.49
C TYR A 6 66.93 59.71 -34.89
N ILE A 7 68.11 59.09 -34.77
CA ILE A 7 68.23 57.64 -35.04
C ILE A 7 67.39 56.81 -34.06
N LEU A 8 67.35 57.23 -32.76
CA LEU A 8 66.57 56.52 -31.75
C LEU A 8 65.06 56.67 -32.03
N ILE A 9 64.59 57.90 -32.44
CA ILE A 9 63.22 58.13 -32.81
C ILE A 9 62.82 57.33 -34.06
N ILE A 10 63.66 57.26 -35.08
CA ILE A 10 63.40 56.52 -36.29
C ILE A 10 63.36 54.96 -35.97
N CYS A 11 64.20 54.43 -35.13
CA CYS A 11 64.13 53.04 -34.68
C CYS A 11 62.84 52.76 -33.90
N CYS A 12 62.40 53.65 -32.99
CA CYS A 12 61.12 53.50 -32.27
C CYS A 12 59.92 53.50 -33.19
N VAL A 13 59.90 54.39 -34.24
CA VAL A 13 58.84 54.43 -35.22
C VAL A 13 58.83 53.17 -36.13
N LEU A 14 59.99 52.69 -36.50
CA LEU A 14 60.13 51.44 -37.30
C LEU A 14 59.71 50.18 -36.52
N THR A 15 59.90 50.12 -35.21
CA THR A 15 59.46 48.99 -34.38
C THR A 15 57.93 49.04 -34.12
N SER A 16 57.33 50.21 -34.13
CA SER A 16 55.87 50.35 -33.93
C SER A 16 55.03 49.96 -35.16
N VAL A 17 55.59 49.94 -36.39
CA VAL A 17 54.90 49.49 -37.60
C VAL A 17 55.07 47.99 -37.90
N ALA A 18 55.95 47.27 -37.18
CA ALA A 18 56.21 45.84 -37.37
C ALA A 18 55.27 44.94 -36.52
N SER A 19 54.44 45.57 -35.65
CA SER A 19 53.51 44.83 -34.80
C SER A 19 52.09 44.87 -35.31
N CYS A 20 51.88 44.39 -36.51
CA CYS A 20 50.53 44.09 -37.01
C CYS A 20 50.48 42.61 -37.44
N ASP A 21 50.62 41.72 -36.50
CA ASP A 21 49.95 40.44 -36.66
C ASP A 21 48.44 40.71 -36.67
N LYS A 22 47.81 40.38 -37.78
CA LYS A 22 46.34 40.56 -37.86
C LYS A 22 45.73 39.71 -36.78
N PHE A 23 44.86 40.30 -35.98
CA PHE A 23 44.09 39.63 -34.91
C PHE A 23 43.48 38.30 -35.38
N THR A 24 43.25 38.13 -36.66
CA THR A 24 42.76 36.92 -37.32
C THR A 24 43.80 35.81 -37.50
N ASP A 25 45.13 36.09 -37.39
CA ASP A 25 46.14 35.07 -37.67
C ASP A 25 46.19 33.99 -36.60
N VAL A 26 45.88 34.32 -35.35
CA VAL A 26 45.72 33.34 -34.23
C VAL A 26 44.51 32.42 -34.44
N HIS A 27 43.54 32.82 -35.23
CA HIS A 27 42.33 32.09 -35.48
C HIS A 27 42.24 31.48 -36.89
N LYS A 28 43.30 31.65 -37.75
CA LYS A 28 43.28 31.15 -39.14
C LYS A 28 42.97 29.68 -39.27
N GLU A 29 43.43 28.84 -38.36
CA GLU A 29 43.10 27.42 -38.36
C GLU A 29 41.64 27.14 -38.11
N PHE A 30 40.97 27.99 -37.36
CA PHE A 30 39.54 27.84 -36.99
C PHE A 30 38.59 28.43 -38.04
N ILE A 31 39.06 29.29 -38.91
CA ILE A 31 38.24 29.96 -39.96
C ILE A 31 38.62 29.47 -41.36
N LYS A 32 39.49 28.42 -41.47
CA LYS A 32 40.02 27.89 -42.74
C LYS A 32 38.90 27.41 -43.67
N ASP A 33 37.82 26.85 -43.11
CA ASP A 33 36.70 26.27 -43.84
C ASP A 33 35.49 27.24 -43.97
N GLY A 34 35.69 28.52 -43.67
CA GLY A 34 34.65 29.54 -43.70
C GLY A 34 33.74 29.56 -42.43
N GLU A 35 32.66 30.29 -42.49
CA GLU A 35 31.68 30.39 -41.41
C GLU A 35 30.87 29.10 -41.33
N ALA A 36 30.92 28.40 -40.14
CA ALA A 36 30.14 27.22 -39.92
C ALA A 36 28.65 27.59 -39.65
N ILE A 37 27.79 27.18 -40.58
CA ILE A 37 26.33 27.34 -40.41
C ILE A 37 25.78 26.14 -39.70
N TYR A 38 25.18 26.35 -38.54
CA TYR A 38 24.55 25.31 -37.73
C TYR A 38 23.02 25.30 -37.92
N ALA A 39 22.45 24.11 -37.96
CA ALA A 39 21.02 23.95 -37.80
C ALA A 39 20.56 24.35 -36.38
N VAL A 40 19.27 24.57 -36.21
CA VAL A 40 18.69 24.90 -34.89
C VAL A 40 18.91 23.74 -33.95
N LYS A 41 19.52 24.02 -32.78
CA LYS A 41 19.74 23.05 -31.70
C LYS A 41 18.44 22.76 -30.94
N PRO A 42 18.22 21.52 -30.43
CA PRO A 42 17.14 21.25 -29.49
C PRO A 42 17.16 22.22 -28.29
N ASP A 43 15.99 22.79 -27.95
CA ASP A 43 15.81 23.70 -26.81
C ASP A 43 15.92 22.92 -25.49
N SER A 44 15.19 21.81 -25.40
CA SER A 44 15.25 20.91 -24.26
C SER A 44 14.90 19.47 -24.67
N VAL A 45 15.44 18.51 -23.91
CA VAL A 45 15.17 17.09 -24.07
C VAL A 45 14.93 16.47 -22.70
N ALA A 46 13.90 15.64 -22.59
CA ALA A 46 13.62 14.84 -21.40
C ALA A 46 13.45 13.37 -21.77
N PHE A 47 13.93 12.49 -20.92
CA PHE A 47 13.68 11.06 -21.01
C PHE A 47 12.77 10.61 -19.87
N VAL A 48 11.77 9.78 -20.21
CA VAL A 48 10.90 9.11 -19.27
C VAL A 48 11.21 7.63 -19.29
N SER A 49 11.53 7.07 -18.14
CA SER A 49 11.95 5.67 -18.01
C SER A 49 10.80 4.69 -18.23
N GLY A 50 11.16 3.50 -18.72
CA GLY A 50 10.26 2.37 -18.90
C GLY A 50 11.00 1.04 -18.82
N LYS A 51 10.28 -0.03 -19.11
CA LYS A 51 10.79 -1.41 -19.10
C LYS A 51 11.54 -1.70 -20.39
N GLN A 52 12.88 -1.70 -20.33
CA GLN A 52 13.80 -1.86 -21.48
C GLN A 52 13.51 -0.87 -22.61
N ARG A 53 13.00 0.32 -22.25
CA ARG A 53 12.66 1.40 -23.16
C ARG A 53 12.66 2.75 -22.48
N LEU A 54 12.81 3.79 -23.29
CA LEU A 54 12.73 5.19 -22.86
C LEU A 54 11.84 5.96 -23.82
N LYS A 55 10.98 6.81 -23.30
CA LYS A 55 10.28 7.79 -24.10
C LYS A 55 11.06 9.10 -24.05
N MET A 56 11.60 9.52 -25.21
CA MET A 56 12.21 10.85 -25.38
C MET A 56 11.13 11.84 -25.75
N ARG A 57 11.14 12.98 -25.10
CA ARG A 57 10.41 14.17 -25.50
C ARG A 57 11.42 15.29 -25.77
N LEU A 58 11.34 15.90 -26.94
CA LEU A 58 12.22 16.96 -27.38
C LEU A 58 11.40 18.20 -27.73
N TRP A 59 11.85 19.35 -27.30
CA TRP A 59 11.29 20.65 -27.64
C TRP A 59 12.26 21.40 -28.56
N MET A 60 11.70 22.10 -29.55
CA MET A 60 12.41 22.90 -30.54
C MET A 60 11.76 24.27 -30.66
N VAL A 61 12.55 25.32 -30.76
CA VAL A 61 12.07 26.67 -31.02
C VAL A 61 12.44 27.07 -32.44
N ASN A 62 11.45 27.44 -33.25
CA ASN A 62 11.62 27.83 -34.66
C ASN A 62 12.35 26.79 -35.52
N GLY A 63 12.08 25.52 -35.32
CA GLY A 63 12.73 24.39 -36.02
C GLY A 63 12.15 24.06 -37.38
N VAL A 64 11.50 24.98 -38.10
CA VAL A 64 10.78 24.74 -39.37
C VAL A 64 11.67 24.12 -40.45
N ASN A 65 12.95 24.47 -40.49
CA ASN A 65 13.91 23.94 -41.46
C ASN A 65 14.52 22.59 -41.04
N VAL A 66 14.32 22.16 -39.80
CA VAL A 66 14.81 20.87 -39.32
C VAL A 66 14.00 19.75 -39.95
N LYS A 67 14.68 18.74 -40.48
CA LYS A 67 14.07 17.58 -41.15
C LYS A 67 14.29 16.28 -40.42
N GLU A 68 15.39 16.18 -39.68
CA GLU A 68 15.75 14.98 -38.94
C GLU A 68 16.29 15.34 -37.54
N VAL A 69 15.97 14.53 -36.57
CA VAL A 69 16.62 14.50 -35.27
C VAL A 69 17.38 13.18 -35.16
N VAL A 70 18.66 13.25 -34.90
CA VAL A 70 19.52 12.09 -34.69
C VAL A 70 19.76 11.93 -33.18
N VAL A 71 19.45 10.75 -32.66
CA VAL A 71 19.67 10.35 -31.26
C VAL A 71 20.70 9.24 -31.27
N SER A 72 21.84 9.41 -30.60
CA SER A 72 22.87 8.38 -30.50
C SER A 72 23.24 8.09 -29.05
N TRP A 73 23.62 6.84 -28.78
CA TRP A 73 24.01 6.36 -27.47
C TRP A 73 25.14 5.33 -27.58
N ASN A 74 25.60 4.78 -26.47
CA ASN A 74 26.74 3.85 -26.42
C ASN A 74 27.99 4.39 -27.17
N SER A 75 28.34 5.66 -26.88
CA SER A 75 29.46 6.35 -27.55
C SER A 75 29.34 6.43 -29.08
N GLY A 76 28.08 6.46 -29.58
CA GLY A 76 27.81 6.55 -31.00
C GLY A 76 27.70 5.20 -31.73
N ALA A 77 27.87 4.06 -31.03
CA ALA A 77 27.71 2.74 -31.62
C ALA A 77 26.28 2.46 -32.06
N ASP A 78 25.31 3.04 -31.32
CA ASP A 78 23.90 2.94 -31.62
C ASP A 78 23.31 4.30 -31.94
N SER A 79 22.37 4.35 -32.88
CA SER A 79 21.69 5.58 -33.22
C SER A 79 20.30 5.33 -33.80
N MET A 80 19.46 6.36 -33.70
CA MET A 80 18.13 6.43 -34.33
C MET A 80 17.99 7.77 -35.01
N ILE A 81 17.53 7.75 -36.26
CA ILE A 81 17.19 8.94 -37.04
C ILE A 81 15.67 9.07 -37.06
N VAL A 82 15.16 10.19 -36.65
CA VAL A 82 13.73 10.48 -36.53
C VAL A 82 13.39 11.61 -37.51
N PRO A 83 12.65 11.36 -38.60
CA PRO A 83 12.13 12.41 -39.46
C PRO A 83 11.15 13.29 -38.67
N VAL A 84 11.25 14.63 -38.86
CA VAL A 84 10.44 15.62 -38.11
C VAL A 84 9.92 16.71 -39.08
N ASN A 85 8.85 17.37 -38.60
CA ASN A 85 8.28 18.53 -39.28
C ASN A 85 7.76 19.51 -38.22
N PHE A 86 8.66 20.32 -37.69
CA PHE A 86 8.33 21.30 -36.64
C PHE A 86 7.63 22.51 -37.26
N LYS A 87 6.71 23.08 -36.43
CA LYS A 87 6.03 24.34 -36.70
C LYS A 87 6.86 25.52 -36.25
N SER A 88 6.47 26.74 -36.67
CA SER A 88 7.01 27.97 -36.16
C SER A 88 6.66 28.15 -34.66
N GLY A 89 7.54 28.84 -33.94
CA GLY A 89 7.42 28.97 -32.49
C GLY A 89 7.99 27.75 -31.75
N ARG A 90 7.48 27.47 -30.57
CA ARG A 90 7.88 26.32 -29.76
C ARG A 90 7.02 25.11 -30.14
N ASP A 91 7.67 24.05 -30.57
CA ASP A 91 7.03 22.79 -30.93
C ASP A 91 7.77 21.60 -30.27
N SER A 92 7.19 20.41 -30.29
CA SER A 92 7.76 19.23 -29.65
C SER A 92 7.52 17.96 -30.47
N MET A 93 8.40 16.98 -30.24
CA MET A 93 8.24 15.60 -30.72
C MET A 93 8.41 14.61 -29.58
N GLU A 94 7.79 13.45 -29.72
CA GLU A 94 8.03 12.29 -28.86
C GLU A 94 8.48 11.10 -29.69
N VAL A 95 9.41 10.33 -29.14
CA VAL A 95 9.83 9.04 -29.73
C VAL A 95 10.08 8.02 -28.63
N LEU A 96 9.76 6.76 -28.92
CA LEU A 96 10.00 5.64 -28.03
C LEU A 96 11.25 4.88 -28.49
N LEU A 97 12.27 4.87 -27.65
CA LEU A 97 13.48 4.05 -27.80
C LEU A 97 13.23 2.70 -27.14
N THR A 98 13.26 1.61 -27.89
CA THR A 98 12.95 0.25 -27.43
C THR A 98 14.16 -0.67 -27.54
N GLY A 99 14.13 -1.82 -26.86
CA GLY A 99 15.21 -2.80 -26.90
C GLY A 99 16.48 -2.37 -26.16
N LEU A 100 16.32 -1.44 -25.21
CA LEU A 100 17.44 -0.96 -24.43
C LEU A 100 17.76 -1.96 -23.32
N GLU A 101 19.05 -2.18 -23.07
CA GLU A 101 19.52 -2.87 -21.88
C GLU A 101 19.19 -2.08 -20.62
N GLU A 102 19.06 -2.76 -19.50
CA GLU A 102 18.84 -2.14 -18.20
C GLU A 102 20.12 -1.46 -17.71
N LYS A 103 20.23 -0.16 -17.96
CA LYS A 103 21.35 0.70 -17.51
C LYS A 103 21.00 2.18 -17.69
N SER A 104 21.90 3.03 -17.19
CA SER A 104 21.92 4.46 -17.52
C SER A 104 22.61 4.72 -18.85
N TYR A 105 22.08 5.69 -19.59
CA TYR A 105 22.58 6.10 -20.90
C TYR A 105 22.89 7.58 -20.92
N ALA A 106 23.93 7.96 -21.65
CA ALA A 106 24.16 9.31 -22.12
C ALA A 106 23.75 9.35 -23.61
N PHE A 107 22.74 10.16 -23.91
CA PHE A 107 22.25 10.36 -25.27
C PHE A 107 22.81 11.65 -25.82
N ASN A 108 23.40 11.58 -27.03
CA ASN A 108 23.78 12.74 -27.81
C ASN A 108 22.76 12.97 -28.91
N ILE A 109 22.13 14.14 -28.88
CA ILE A 109 21.02 14.51 -29.76
C ILE A 109 21.41 15.73 -30.58
N TYR A 110 21.23 15.67 -31.88
CA TYR A 110 21.41 16.81 -32.77
C TYR A 110 20.35 16.81 -33.89
N ALA A 111 20.11 17.97 -34.44
CA ALA A 111 19.20 18.17 -35.56
C ALA A 111 19.96 18.33 -36.85
N ILE A 112 19.34 17.92 -37.99
CA ILE A 112 19.78 18.16 -39.34
C ILE A 112 18.69 18.93 -40.07
N ASP A 113 19.07 20.05 -40.73
CA ASP A 113 18.16 20.88 -41.48
C ASP A 113 18.02 20.42 -42.96
N ASN A 114 17.18 21.12 -43.70
CA ASN A 114 16.98 20.84 -45.14
C ASN A 114 18.21 21.20 -46.03
N PHE A 115 19.18 21.90 -45.47
CA PHE A 115 20.45 22.24 -46.14
C PHE A 115 21.60 21.28 -45.78
N LYS A 116 21.30 20.25 -44.97
CA LYS A 116 22.25 19.28 -44.43
C LYS A 116 23.20 19.84 -43.34
N ASN A 117 22.91 21.03 -42.83
CA ASN A 117 23.66 21.52 -41.68
C ASN A 117 23.29 20.72 -40.42
N ARG A 118 24.30 20.46 -39.59
CA ARG A 118 24.13 19.79 -38.30
C ARG A 118 24.07 20.83 -37.18
N SER A 119 23.18 20.67 -36.19
CA SER A 119 23.17 21.50 -35.02
C SER A 119 24.32 21.16 -34.04
N LEU A 120 24.53 22.02 -33.05
CA LEU A 120 25.29 21.65 -31.87
C LEU A 120 24.61 20.48 -31.16
N THR A 121 25.40 19.60 -30.56
CA THR A 121 24.90 18.43 -29.83
C THR A 121 24.28 18.84 -28.48
N TYR A 122 23.13 18.25 -28.15
CA TYR A 122 22.51 18.28 -26.84
C TYR A 122 22.73 16.94 -26.17
N THR A 123 23.38 16.91 -25.01
CA THR A 123 23.58 15.67 -24.25
C THR A 123 22.58 15.60 -23.11
N GLN A 124 21.88 14.47 -22.98
CA GLN A 124 20.90 14.22 -21.93
C GLN A 124 21.01 12.77 -21.43
N PHE A 125 20.72 12.58 -20.15
CA PHE A 125 20.78 11.29 -19.50
C PHE A 125 19.39 10.67 -19.34
N GLY A 126 19.33 9.34 -19.43
CA GLY A 126 18.14 8.55 -19.17
C GLY A 126 18.51 7.17 -18.68
N ALA A 127 17.61 6.49 -17.95
CA ALA A 127 17.83 5.13 -17.47
C ALA A 127 16.67 4.23 -17.91
N ALA A 128 17.00 3.11 -18.55
CA ALA A 128 16.06 2.04 -18.80
C ALA A 128 16.12 1.02 -17.65
N PHE A 129 14.97 0.58 -17.20
CA PHE A 129 14.83 -0.42 -16.13
C PHE A 129 14.37 -1.76 -16.71
N GLY A 130 14.55 -2.85 -15.96
CA GLY A 130 14.22 -4.18 -16.45
C GLY A 130 14.22 -5.26 -15.37
N PRO A 131 14.70 -6.48 -15.69
CA PRO A 131 14.69 -7.60 -14.74
C PRO A 131 15.53 -7.38 -13.48
N LEU A 132 16.62 -6.65 -13.55
CA LEU A 132 17.47 -6.36 -12.38
C LEU A 132 16.68 -5.51 -11.38
N TYR A 133 16.10 -4.41 -11.82
CA TYR A 133 15.24 -3.59 -10.95
C TYR A 133 14.08 -4.42 -10.39
N ALA A 134 13.38 -5.18 -11.24
CA ALA A 134 12.27 -6.01 -10.81
C ALA A 134 12.67 -7.02 -9.71
N SER A 135 13.89 -7.58 -9.77
CA SER A 135 14.39 -8.53 -8.81
C SER A 135 14.69 -7.93 -7.42
N THR A 136 14.85 -6.61 -7.34
CA THR A 136 15.08 -5.91 -6.05
C THR A 136 13.79 -5.56 -5.32
N LEU A 137 12.64 -5.67 -6.00
CA LEU A 137 11.36 -5.26 -5.45
C LEU A 137 10.84 -6.31 -4.46
N VAL A 138 10.26 -5.82 -3.37
CA VAL A 138 9.66 -6.65 -2.33
C VAL A 138 8.20 -6.27 -2.11
N ASN A 139 7.38 -7.23 -1.69
CA ASN A 139 6.01 -6.96 -1.31
C ASN A 139 5.94 -6.07 -0.07
N ARG A 140 4.95 -5.19 -0.04
CA ARG A 140 4.59 -4.44 1.15
C ARG A 140 4.26 -5.38 2.28
N ARG A 141 4.82 -5.15 3.46
CA ARG A 141 4.59 -6.01 4.62
C ARG A 141 3.20 -5.75 5.20
N ILE A 142 2.51 -6.83 5.49
CA ILE A 142 1.28 -6.83 6.28
C ILE A 142 1.65 -6.62 7.75
N ARG A 143 0.98 -5.65 8.41
CA ARG A 143 1.09 -5.41 9.84
C ARG A 143 0.11 -6.27 10.62
N GLN A 144 -1.15 -6.29 10.18
CA GLN A 144 -2.22 -7.03 10.82
C GLN A 144 -3.28 -7.44 9.79
N ILE A 145 -3.85 -8.60 9.97
CA ILE A 145 -5.04 -9.07 9.26
C ILE A 145 -6.17 -9.15 10.29
N SER A 146 -7.32 -8.60 9.96
CA SER A 146 -8.53 -8.64 10.78
C SER A 146 -9.70 -9.17 9.97
N LEU A 147 -10.70 -9.70 10.68
CA LEU A 147 -11.93 -10.17 10.07
C LEU A 147 -13.10 -9.78 10.97
N THR A 148 -14.16 -9.30 10.34
CA THR A 148 -15.45 -9.00 10.97
C THR A 148 -16.56 -9.79 10.26
N GLU A 149 -17.78 -9.69 10.76
CA GLU A 149 -18.95 -10.30 10.13
C GLU A 149 -19.16 -9.80 8.68
N THR A 150 -18.79 -8.56 8.38
CA THR A 150 -19.05 -7.91 7.09
C THR A 150 -17.84 -7.79 6.19
N SER A 151 -16.62 -7.73 6.73
CA SER A 151 -15.42 -7.42 5.96
C SER A 151 -14.14 -8.02 6.54
N ALA A 152 -13.20 -8.31 5.67
CA ALA A 152 -11.79 -8.52 6.01
C ALA A 152 -11.04 -7.18 5.95
N GLY A 153 -10.07 -7.00 6.83
CA GLY A 153 -9.21 -5.83 6.89
C GLY A 153 -7.73 -6.21 6.87
N ILE A 154 -6.92 -5.39 6.23
CA ILE A 154 -5.47 -5.48 6.29
C ILE A 154 -4.90 -4.13 6.69
N GLU A 155 -4.08 -4.12 7.72
CA GLU A 155 -3.20 -2.99 8.04
C GLU A 155 -1.83 -3.23 7.44
N TRP A 156 -1.24 -2.19 6.86
CA TRP A 156 0.01 -2.24 6.14
C TRP A 156 1.11 -1.46 6.86
N PHE A 157 2.33 -1.95 6.79
CA PHE A 157 3.50 -1.10 7.03
C PHE A 157 3.66 -0.08 5.89
N ALA A 158 4.56 0.88 6.04
CA ALA A 158 4.91 1.81 4.97
C ALA A 158 5.42 1.04 3.74
N GLY A 159 5.06 1.50 2.55
CA GLY A 159 5.58 0.97 1.31
C GLY A 159 7.05 1.37 1.05
N GLY A 160 7.74 0.62 0.20
CA GLY A 160 9.08 0.96 -0.29
C GLY A 160 9.05 2.19 -1.21
N GLU A 161 10.22 2.76 -1.46
CA GLU A 161 10.38 3.86 -2.41
C GLU A 161 9.89 3.45 -3.81
N GLY A 162 9.19 4.35 -4.49
CA GLY A 162 8.61 4.10 -5.81
C GLY A 162 7.36 3.20 -5.83
N MET A 163 6.91 2.68 -4.67
CA MET A 163 5.66 1.93 -4.62
C MET A 163 4.46 2.84 -4.86
N ILE A 164 3.55 2.42 -5.75
CA ILE A 164 2.35 3.20 -6.09
C ILE A 164 1.06 2.53 -5.61
N TYR A 165 0.98 1.20 -5.67
CA TYR A 165 -0.20 0.43 -5.29
C TYR A 165 0.18 -0.92 -4.68
N ASN A 166 -0.74 -1.50 -3.89
CA ASN A 166 -0.87 -2.94 -3.66
C ASN A 166 -2.04 -3.48 -4.47
N GLU A 167 -1.93 -4.70 -4.92
CA GLU A 167 -3.07 -5.50 -5.41
C GLU A 167 -3.34 -6.64 -4.43
N ILE A 168 -4.61 -6.84 -4.10
CA ILE A 168 -5.12 -7.95 -3.29
C ILE A 168 -6.04 -8.75 -4.18
N LYS A 169 -5.71 -10.03 -4.42
CA LYS A 169 -6.53 -10.96 -5.18
C LYS A 169 -7.21 -11.94 -4.22
N TYR A 170 -8.52 -11.98 -4.24
CA TYR A 170 -9.33 -12.80 -3.34
C TYR A 170 -10.63 -13.26 -4.03
N VAL A 171 -11.31 -14.24 -3.45
CA VAL A 171 -12.67 -14.63 -3.86
C VAL A 171 -13.67 -13.86 -3.00
N SER A 172 -14.53 -13.05 -3.63
CA SER A 172 -15.59 -12.32 -2.93
C SER A 172 -16.56 -13.28 -2.24
N LYS A 173 -16.83 -13.08 -0.95
CA LYS A 173 -17.75 -13.94 -0.21
C LYS A 173 -19.20 -13.80 -0.66
N TYR A 174 -19.56 -12.66 -1.27
CA TYR A 174 -20.92 -12.40 -1.72
C TYR A 174 -21.19 -12.88 -3.14
N SER A 175 -20.24 -12.67 -4.06
CA SER A 175 -20.41 -13.06 -5.46
C SER A 175 -19.78 -14.42 -5.81
N GLY A 176 -18.83 -14.90 -5.01
CA GLY A 176 -18.04 -16.10 -5.31
C GLY A 176 -17.03 -15.92 -6.46
N VAL A 177 -16.82 -14.69 -6.93
CA VAL A 177 -15.97 -14.37 -8.08
C VAL A 177 -14.60 -13.90 -7.63
N ASP A 178 -13.55 -14.30 -8.39
CA ASP A 178 -12.19 -13.78 -8.27
C ASP A 178 -12.19 -12.26 -8.48
N THR A 179 -11.70 -11.54 -7.50
CA THR A 179 -11.67 -10.07 -7.47
C THR A 179 -10.27 -9.58 -7.17
N VAL A 180 -9.87 -8.49 -7.83
CA VAL A 180 -8.62 -7.80 -7.55
C VAL A 180 -8.91 -6.39 -7.05
N LEU A 181 -8.57 -6.13 -5.79
CA LEU A 181 -8.64 -4.80 -5.19
C LEU A 181 -7.27 -4.11 -5.32
N ARG A 182 -7.25 -2.88 -5.83
CA ARG A 182 -6.06 -2.05 -5.90
C ARG A 182 -6.09 -1.01 -4.78
N VAL A 183 -5.05 -0.99 -3.95
CA VAL A 183 -4.90 -0.14 -2.76
C VAL A 183 -3.74 0.81 -2.97
N PRO A 184 -3.95 2.15 -2.94
CA PRO A 184 -2.86 3.12 -3.07
C PRO A 184 -1.79 2.94 -2.00
N ALA A 185 -0.52 3.22 -2.35
CA ALA A 185 0.61 3.15 -1.42
C ALA A 185 0.45 4.07 -0.20
N SER A 186 -0.28 5.18 -0.36
CA SER A 186 -0.59 6.14 0.70
C SER A 186 -1.61 5.63 1.72
N SER A 187 -2.39 4.60 1.40
CA SER A 187 -3.37 4.00 2.32
C SER A 187 -2.70 2.97 3.21
N PHE A 188 -2.79 3.14 4.53
CA PHE A 188 -2.24 2.19 5.51
C PHE A 188 -3.22 1.08 5.91
N SER A 189 -4.44 1.12 5.38
CA SER A 189 -5.45 0.10 5.59
C SER A 189 -6.19 -0.22 4.29
N SER A 190 -6.75 -1.41 4.23
CA SER A 190 -7.65 -1.85 3.16
C SER A 190 -8.74 -2.73 3.74
N SER A 191 -9.90 -2.74 3.07
CA SER A 191 -11.04 -3.57 3.45
C SER A 191 -11.64 -4.23 2.21
N PHE A 192 -12.06 -5.50 2.35
CA PHE A 192 -12.67 -6.28 1.29
C PHE A 192 -13.59 -7.36 1.86
N ASP A 193 -14.45 -7.93 1.04
CA ASP A 193 -15.44 -8.93 1.44
C ASP A 193 -14.88 -10.37 1.39
N GLY A 194 -13.81 -10.63 2.14
CA GLY A 194 -13.19 -11.94 2.26
C GLY A 194 -13.99 -12.87 3.19
N LYS A 195 -13.97 -14.17 2.90
CA LYS A 195 -14.60 -15.21 3.70
C LYS A 195 -13.64 -15.70 4.81
N ALA A 196 -14.17 -15.99 5.99
CA ALA A 196 -13.41 -16.59 7.09
C ALA A 196 -12.64 -17.85 6.63
N GLY A 197 -11.36 -17.94 6.99
CA GLY A 197 -10.48 -19.06 6.65
C GLY A 197 -10.06 -19.14 5.18
N SER A 198 -10.45 -18.17 4.33
CA SER A 198 -10.04 -18.21 2.92
C SER A 198 -8.63 -17.64 2.73
N ALA A 199 -7.91 -18.21 1.76
CA ALA A 199 -6.66 -17.65 1.30
C ALA A 199 -6.91 -16.44 0.39
N PHE A 200 -5.95 -15.52 0.37
CA PHE A 200 -5.85 -14.45 -0.60
C PHE A 200 -4.40 -14.25 -1.04
N GLN A 201 -4.21 -13.58 -2.17
CA GLN A 201 -2.89 -13.24 -2.68
C GLN A 201 -2.73 -11.72 -2.69
N TYR A 202 -1.49 -11.26 -2.55
CA TYR A 202 -1.19 -9.83 -2.68
C TYR A 202 0.17 -9.62 -3.34
N ARG A 203 0.31 -8.48 -4.02
CA ARG A 203 1.56 -8.02 -4.59
C ARG A 203 1.64 -6.50 -4.58
N SER A 204 2.84 -5.97 -4.79
CA SER A 204 3.11 -4.52 -4.83
C SER A 204 3.51 -4.07 -6.23
N LEU A 205 3.12 -2.84 -6.56
CA LEU A 205 3.37 -2.21 -7.85
C LEU A 205 4.27 -1.00 -7.65
N TYR A 206 5.31 -0.92 -8.47
CA TYR A 206 6.36 0.09 -8.39
C TYR A 206 6.57 0.81 -9.70
N ILE A 207 7.01 2.07 -9.61
CA ILE A 207 7.64 2.82 -10.68
C ILE A 207 9.05 3.22 -10.26
N PRO A 208 10.08 3.05 -11.12
CA PRO A 208 11.46 3.36 -10.74
C PRO A 208 11.72 4.86 -10.61
N GLN A 209 10.96 5.69 -11.32
CA GLN A 209 11.04 7.14 -11.31
C GLN A 209 9.65 7.75 -11.47
N ALA A 210 9.47 8.98 -10.99
CA ALA A 210 8.23 9.71 -11.23
C ALA A 210 7.94 9.78 -12.73
N ALA A 211 6.68 9.61 -13.11
CA ALA A 211 6.22 9.61 -14.49
C ALA A 211 6.77 8.47 -15.39
N SER A 212 7.39 7.40 -14.82
CA SER A 212 7.75 6.21 -15.60
C SER A 212 6.56 5.71 -16.42
N ILE A 213 6.85 5.30 -17.68
CA ILE A 213 5.80 4.81 -18.60
C ILE A 213 5.35 3.38 -18.32
N ASP A 214 6.10 2.65 -17.50
CA ASP A 214 5.82 1.27 -17.14
C ASP A 214 5.81 1.06 -15.64
N THR A 215 4.96 0.13 -15.21
CA THR A 215 4.85 -0.35 -13.83
C THR A 215 5.54 -1.70 -13.70
N PHE A 216 6.26 -1.88 -12.60
CA PHE A 216 6.90 -3.14 -12.21
C PHE A 216 6.11 -3.80 -11.10
N TYR A 217 6.04 -5.12 -11.13
CA TYR A 217 5.27 -5.92 -10.20
C TYR A 217 6.19 -6.85 -9.43
N THR A 218 5.93 -7.00 -8.14
CA THR A 218 6.46 -8.12 -7.37
C THR A 218 5.73 -9.41 -7.72
N ASN A 219 6.28 -10.55 -7.30
CA ASN A 219 5.53 -11.80 -7.35
C ASN A 219 4.36 -11.77 -6.35
N TRP A 220 3.33 -12.59 -6.62
CA TRP A 220 2.23 -12.79 -5.70
C TRP A 220 2.70 -13.55 -4.45
N ASP A 221 2.43 -12.98 -3.27
CA ASP A 221 2.53 -13.66 -1.99
C ASP A 221 1.15 -14.17 -1.55
N ASN A 222 1.14 -15.25 -0.76
CA ASN A 222 -0.07 -15.83 -0.20
C ASN A 222 -0.24 -15.40 1.27
N ALA A 223 -1.49 -15.17 1.66
CA ALA A 223 -1.88 -14.96 3.04
C ALA A 223 -3.26 -15.57 3.28
N GLN A 224 -3.65 -15.69 4.55
CA GLN A 224 -4.90 -16.32 4.95
C GLN A 224 -5.66 -15.41 5.92
N LEU A 225 -6.98 -15.33 5.73
CA LEU A 225 -7.87 -14.68 6.68
C LEU A 225 -8.05 -15.54 7.93
N PRO A 226 -8.33 -14.94 9.10
CA PRO A 226 -8.70 -15.67 10.30
C PRO A 226 -9.86 -16.63 10.04
N ASP A 227 -9.85 -17.77 10.70
CA ASP A 227 -10.90 -18.80 10.56
C ASP A 227 -12.23 -18.36 11.17
N THR A 228 -12.19 -17.40 12.08
CA THR A 228 -13.34 -16.89 12.80
C THR A 228 -13.22 -15.36 13.00
N TYR A 229 -14.35 -14.72 13.25
CA TYR A 229 -14.43 -13.33 13.69
C TYR A 229 -15.27 -13.20 14.97
N LEU A 230 -15.06 -12.13 15.72
CA LEU A 230 -15.93 -11.75 16.81
C LEU A 230 -17.25 -11.23 16.23
N PHE A 231 -18.38 -11.80 16.64
CA PHE A 231 -19.69 -11.27 16.24
C PHE A 231 -19.93 -9.85 16.78
N ASN A 232 -20.54 -9.02 15.94
CA ASN A 232 -20.95 -7.69 16.35
C ASN A 232 -22.14 -7.79 17.33
N ARG A 233 -21.91 -7.37 18.57
CA ARG A 233 -22.91 -7.44 19.64
C ARG A 233 -23.79 -6.20 19.78
N SER A 234 -23.66 -5.19 18.90
CA SER A 234 -24.41 -3.93 18.99
C SER A 234 -25.93 -4.09 18.91
N LEU A 235 -26.41 -5.19 18.32
CA LEU A 235 -27.84 -5.53 18.23
C LEU A 235 -28.27 -6.60 19.25
N TRP A 236 -27.31 -7.11 20.06
CA TRP A 236 -27.62 -8.12 21.04
C TRP A 236 -28.37 -7.51 22.24
N LYS A 237 -29.15 -8.32 22.91
CA LYS A 237 -29.91 -7.93 24.09
C LYS A 237 -29.89 -9.03 25.14
N VAL A 238 -29.61 -8.72 26.37
CA VAL A 238 -29.87 -9.63 27.48
C VAL A 238 -31.37 -9.56 27.76
N LEU A 239 -32.07 -10.67 27.58
CA LEU A 239 -33.55 -10.74 27.69
C LEU A 239 -34.00 -11.07 29.10
N ALA A 240 -33.27 -11.94 29.79
CA ALA A 240 -33.58 -12.39 31.13
C ALA A 240 -32.34 -12.95 31.84
N VAL A 241 -32.37 -12.90 33.14
CA VAL A 241 -31.46 -13.60 34.04
C VAL A 241 -32.26 -14.36 35.11
N SER A 242 -31.66 -15.39 35.72
CA SER A 242 -32.32 -16.11 36.81
C SER A 242 -32.61 -15.18 38.03
N ASP A 243 -31.69 -14.28 38.26
CA ASP A 243 -31.69 -13.33 39.38
C ASP A 243 -30.55 -12.32 39.21
N GLU A 244 -30.57 -11.19 39.90
CA GLU A 244 -29.48 -10.23 39.89
C GLU A 244 -29.45 -9.28 41.10
N ARG A 245 -28.28 -8.79 41.43
CA ARG A 245 -28.06 -7.65 42.29
C ARG A 245 -27.55 -6.47 41.42
N ALA A 246 -28.45 -5.81 40.73
CA ALA A 246 -28.08 -4.76 39.75
C ALA A 246 -27.32 -3.57 40.35
N SER A 247 -27.50 -3.32 41.66
CA SER A 247 -26.76 -2.29 42.39
C SER A 247 -25.28 -2.63 42.63
N ASP A 248 -24.87 -3.87 42.36
CA ASP A 248 -23.50 -4.35 42.47
C ASP A 248 -23.01 -4.77 41.08
N GLY A 249 -22.23 -3.89 40.41
CA GLY A 249 -21.61 -4.14 39.13
C GLY A 249 -22.35 -3.63 37.91
N GLY A 250 -23.67 -3.32 37.94
CA GLY A 250 -24.42 -2.71 36.86
C GLY A 250 -25.56 -3.57 36.29
N GLY A 251 -25.69 -4.83 36.70
CA GLY A 251 -26.80 -5.72 36.32
C GLY A 251 -26.60 -6.45 35.00
N MET A 252 -27.66 -7.11 34.50
CA MET A 252 -27.61 -8.08 33.41
C MET A 252 -27.04 -7.52 32.09
N ASN A 253 -27.24 -6.24 31.76
CA ASN A 253 -26.80 -5.66 30.51
C ASN A 253 -25.28 -5.53 30.42
N THR A 254 -24.57 -5.61 31.53
CA THR A 254 -23.09 -5.61 31.55
C THR A 254 -22.48 -6.83 30.89
N LEU A 255 -23.23 -7.94 30.75
CA LEU A 255 -22.75 -9.15 30.09
C LEU A 255 -22.35 -8.97 28.60
N ILE A 256 -22.77 -7.86 27.98
CA ILE A 256 -22.54 -7.58 26.55
C ILE A 256 -22.14 -6.13 26.27
N ASP A 257 -21.77 -5.33 27.29
CA ASP A 257 -21.47 -3.89 27.15
C ASP A 257 -20.07 -3.59 26.65
N GLY A 258 -19.18 -4.57 26.61
CA GLY A 258 -17.79 -4.44 26.16
C GLY A 258 -16.84 -3.94 27.24
N ASN A 259 -17.29 -3.86 28.50
CA ASN A 259 -16.52 -3.34 29.62
C ASN A 259 -16.24 -4.44 30.65
N LEU A 260 -15.01 -4.88 30.80
CA LEU A 260 -14.61 -5.91 31.77
C LEU A 260 -14.60 -5.44 33.23
N ASP A 261 -14.79 -4.15 33.49
CA ASP A 261 -14.86 -3.60 34.84
C ASP A 261 -16.30 -3.52 35.39
N SER A 262 -17.31 -3.61 34.53
CA SER A 262 -18.72 -3.83 34.89
C SER A 262 -19.05 -5.32 34.93
N TYR A 263 -20.09 -5.72 35.62
CA TYR A 263 -20.44 -7.14 35.75
C TYR A 263 -21.87 -7.35 36.21
N TRP A 264 -22.48 -8.46 35.81
CA TRP A 264 -23.67 -9.03 36.42
C TRP A 264 -23.28 -9.87 37.62
N HIS A 265 -23.98 -9.64 38.76
CA HIS A 265 -23.82 -10.42 39.99
C HIS A 265 -25.14 -11.10 40.34
N SER A 266 -25.11 -12.39 40.71
CA SER A 266 -26.26 -13.10 41.25
C SER A 266 -26.76 -12.43 42.54
N GLN A 267 -28.06 -12.57 42.79
CA GLN A 267 -28.68 -12.01 44.01
C GLN A 267 -28.11 -12.68 45.27
N TYR A 268 -27.60 -11.89 46.21
CA TYR A 268 -26.95 -12.36 47.41
C TYR A 268 -27.65 -11.94 48.71
N ASP A 269 -28.69 -11.09 48.67
CA ASP A 269 -29.45 -10.67 49.81
C ASP A 269 -30.92 -10.40 49.43
N PRO A 270 -31.86 -11.37 49.71
CA PRO A 270 -31.58 -12.75 50.13
C PRO A 270 -30.88 -13.56 49.00
N HIS A 271 -30.19 -14.63 49.39
CA HIS A 271 -29.48 -15.49 48.42
C HIS A 271 -30.42 -16.20 47.47
N ALA A 272 -30.17 -16.06 46.17
CA ALA A 272 -30.77 -16.89 45.15
C ALA A 272 -30.04 -18.23 45.02
N PRO A 273 -30.75 -19.35 44.73
CA PRO A 273 -30.12 -20.66 44.58
C PRO A 273 -29.47 -20.83 43.18
N LEU A 274 -28.47 -21.71 43.11
CA LEU A 274 -27.95 -22.22 41.87
C LEU A 274 -29.00 -23.14 41.18
N PRO A 275 -28.99 -23.25 39.83
CA PRO A 275 -28.06 -22.62 38.89
C PRO A 275 -28.43 -21.18 38.54
N HIS A 276 -27.42 -20.31 38.39
CA HIS A 276 -27.64 -18.99 37.85
C HIS A 276 -27.51 -19.03 36.31
N TRP A 277 -28.31 -18.20 35.60
CA TRP A 277 -28.29 -18.16 34.14
C TRP A 277 -28.66 -16.79 33.59
N ALA A 278 -28.22 -16.55 32.35
CA ALA A 278 -28.61 -15.40 31.52
C ALA A 278 -29.03 -15.86 30.12
N ILE A 279 -30.04 -15.22 29.53
CA ILE A 279 -30.47 -15.46 28.15
C ILE A 279 -30.21 -14.22 27.33
N ILE A 280 -29.55 -14.40 26.21
CA ILE A 280 -29.11 -13.34 25.29
C ILE A 280 -29.70 -13.61 23.91
N ASP A 281 -30.35 -12.60 23.34
CA ASP A 281 -30.76 -12.55 21.93
C ASP A 281 -29.60 -12.02 21.08
N MET A 282 -29.06 -12.85 20.19
CA MET A 282 -28.00 -12.50 19.26
C MET A 282 -28.49 -11.83 17.96
N ALA A 283 -29.76 -11.41 17.93
CA ALA A 283 -30.48 -10.75 16.84
C ALA A 283 -30.75 -11.63 15.61
N SER A 284 -29.96 -12.64 15.34
CA SER A 284 -30.12 -13.61 14.25
C SER A 284 -29.43 -14.92 14.56
N ASP A 285 -29.74 -15.95 13.78
CA ASP A 285 -29.02 -17.22 13.86
C ASP A 285 -27.54 -17.03 13.60
N LYS A 286 -26.71 -17.62 14.46
CA LYS A 286 -25.24 -17.56 14.38
C LYS A 286 -24.63 -18.94 14.28
N GLN A 287 -23.59 -19.06 13.44
CA GLN A 287 -22.72 -20.23 13.40
C GLN A 287 -21.49 -19.95 14.25
N ILE A 288 -21.59 -20.30 15.52
CA ILE A 288 -20.57 -20.00 16.51
C ILE A 288 -19.54 -21.13 16.53
N SER A 289 -18.26 -20.80 16.60
CA SER A 289 -17.16 -21.72 16.76
C SER A 289 -16.76 -21.90 18.23
N TYR A 290 -16.69 -20.80 18.96
CA TYR A 290 -16.36 -20.81 20.39
C TYR A 290 -16.87 -19.54 21.09
N PHE A 291 -16.86 -19.57 22.44
CA PHE A 291 -17.22 -18.48 23.32
C PHE A 291 -16.04 -18.12 24.21
N GLU A 292 -15.96 -16.86 24.61
CA GLU A 292 -15.10 -16.39 25.69
C GLU A 292 -16.00 -15.81 26.78
N VAL A 293 -15.93 -16.37 27.98
CA VAL A 293 -16.66 -15.91 29.16
C VAL A 293 -15.65 -15.30 30.12
N TYR A 294 -15.92 -14.09 30.57
CA TYR A 294 -15.09 -13.37 31.52
C TYR A 294 -15.85 -13.25 32.83
N ARG A 295 -15.30 -13.80 33.91
CA ARG A 295 -15.81 -13.52 35.26
C ARG A 295 -15.34 -12.14 35.72
N ARG A 296 -16.00 -11.58 36.75
CA ARG A 296 -15.59 -10.33 37.41
C ARG A 296 -14.10 -10.40 37.73
N LYS A 297 -13.38 -9.35 37.40
CA LYS A 297 -11.93 -9.24 37.61
C LYS A 297 -11.56 -9.49 39.10
N GLY A 298 -10.67 -10.45 39.29
CA GLY A 298 -10.19 -10.83 40.62
C GLY A 298 -11.23 -11.57 41.49
N ASN A 299 -12.42 -11.91 40.96
CA ASN A 299 -13.42 -12.74 41.64
C ASN A 299 -13.33 -14.18 41.16
N THR A 300 -13.34 -15.13 42.06
CA THR A 300 -13.20 -16.56 41.77
C THR A 300 -14.47 -17.37 42.03
N ASP A 301 -15.62 -16.73 42.30
CA ASP A 301 -16.85 -17.40 42.70
C ASP A 301 -17.37 -18.29 41.55
N ALA A 302 -17.47 -17.78 40.30
CA ALA A 302 -17.88 -18.60 39.16
C ALA A 302 -16.88 -19.76 38.93
N LYS A 303 -17.39 -21.01 38.86
CA LYS A 303 -16.58 -22.23 38.68
C LYS A 303 -16.80 -22.85 37.35
N THR A 304 -17.96 -23.46 37.08
CA THR A 304 -18.31 -24.06 35.78
C THR A 304 -19.22 -23.10 35.02
N ALA A 305 -18.94 -22.91 33.73
CA ALA A 305 -19.83 -22.23 32.80
C ALA A 305 -20.27 -23.17 31.69
N GLN A 306 -21.57 -23.21 31.45
CA GLN A 306 -22.22 -23.94 30.37
C GLN A 306 -22.84 -22.96 29.39
N VAL A 307 -22.64 -23.18 28.09
CA VAL A 307 -23.27 -22.37 27.06
C VAL A 307 -24.21 -23.24 26.25
N PHE A 308 -25.45 -22.80 26.14
CA PHE A 308 -26.49 -23.45 25.36
C PHE A 308 -26.94 -22.53 24.23
N ILE A 309 -27.37 -23.13 23.11
CA ILE A 309 -27.96 -22.42 21.98
C ILE A 309 -29.37 -22.93 21.74
N GLY A 310 -30.28 -22.02 21.42
CA GLY A 310 -31.70 -22.32 21.17
C GLY A 310 -32.34 -21.39 20.15
N ASN A 311 -33.55 -21.74 19.73
CA ASN A 311 -34.37 -20.94 18.80
C ASN A 311 -35.56 -20.28 19.48
N SER A 312 -35.69 -20.42 20.81
CA SER A 312 -36.71 -19.74 21.64
C SER A 312 -36.03 -19.15 22.87
N PRO A 313 -36.43 -17.97 23.33
CA PRO A 313 -35.88 -17.36 24.55
C PRO A 313 -36.50 -17.93 25.85
N ASP A 314 -37.39 -18.91 25.76
CA ASP A 314 -38.02 -19.53 26.94
C ASP A 314 -36.98 -20.24 27.78
N PRO A 315 -36.77 -19.83 29.06
CA PRO A 315 -35.81 -20.51 29.95
C PRO A 315 -36.05 -22.02 30.10
N ALA A 316 -37.34 -22.45 30.04
CA ALA A 316 -37.74 -23.84 30.14
C ALA A 316 -37.85 -24.54 28.77
N GLY A 317 -37.58 -23.82 27.68
CA GLY A 317 -37.61 -24.35 26.32
C GLY A 317 -36.47 -25.36 26.00
N THR A 318 -36.39 -25.76 24.74
CA THR A 318 -35.37 -26.67 24.26
C THR A 318 -34.06 -25.92 24.01
N TRP A 319 -33.04 -26.35 24.71
CA TRP A 319 -31.69 -25.81 24.59
C TRP A 319 -30.70 -26.90 24.25
N THR A 320 -29.81 -26.67 23.31
CA THR A 320 -28.70 -27.57 22.96
C THR A 320 -27.43 -27.11 23.65
N LEU A 321 -26.81 -27.96 24.46
CA LEU A 321 -25.51 -27.66 25.08
C LEU A 321 -24.48 -27.53 23.99
N ALA A 322 -23.98 -26.32 23.79
CA ALA A 322 -22.92 -26.00 22.84
C ALA A 322 -21.55 -26.43 23.39
N GLY A 323 -21.31 -26.15 24.65
CA GLY A 323 -20.09 -26.54 25.35
C GLY A 323 -20.09 -26.10 26.81
N GLU A 324 -19.12 -26.61 27.54
CA GLU A 324 -18.88 -26.24 28.95
C GLU A 324 -17.39 -26.15 29.24
N GLY A 325 -17.06 -25.46 30.32
CA GLY A 325 -15.70 -25.35 30.81
C GLY A 325 -15.64 -24.91 32.27
N VAL A 326 -14.49 -25.13 32.88
CA VAL A 326 -14.20 -24.74 34.27
C VAL A 326 -13.18 -23.62 34.28
N PHE A 327 -13.46 -22.54 34.99
CA PHE A 327 -12.49 -21.47 35.19
C PHE A 327 -11.27 -21.99 35.96
N SER A 328 -10.10 -21.73 35.39
CA SER A 328 -8.80 -21.96 36.04
C SER A 328 -8.34 -20.73 36.81
N SER A 329 -7.06 -20.46 36.87
CA SER A 329 -6.49 -19.32 37.60
C SER A 329 -6.80 -17.93 37.02
N GLY A 330 -7.21 -17.81 35.75
CA GLY A 330 -7.49 -16.54 35.09
C GLY A 330 -8.97 -16.16 35.14
N ASP A 331 -9.27 -14.91 34.77
CA ASP A 331 -10.65 -14.40 34.71
C ASP A 331 -11.35 -14.73 33.39
N LYS A 332 -10.65 -15.29 32.40
CA LYS A 332 -11.15 -15.69 31.08
C LYS A 332 -11.28 -17.21 30.96
N LEU A 333 -12.40 -17.65 30.41
CA LEU A 333 -12.66 -19.03 30.02
C LEU A 333 -13.05 -19.11 28.56
N THR A 334 -12.37 -19.97 27.77
CA THR A 334 -12.73 -20.26 26.38
C THR A 334 -13.52 -21.58 26.33
N ILE A 335 -14.69 -21.56 25.69
CA ILE A 335 -15.59 -22.71 25.56
C ILE A 335 -15.83 -22.98 24.07
N ASN A 336 -15.38 -24.11 23.56
CA ASN A 336 -15.63 -24.50 22.18
C ASN A 336 -17.07 -24.98 21.98
N ASN A 337 -17.69 -24.62 20.85
CA ASN A 337 -18.98 -25.16 20.44
C ASN A 337 -18.79 -26.59 19.83
N SER A 338 -18.59 -27.56 20.67
CA SER A 338 -18.29 -28.94 20.25
C SER A 338 -19.48 -29.63 19.60
N SER A 339 -20.72 -29.23 19.92
CA SER A 339 -21.94 -29.79 19.33
C SER A 339 -22.30 -29.17 17.99
N GLN A 340 -21.56 -28.10 17.55
CA GLN A 340 -21.90 -27.30 16.37
C GLN A 340 -23.32 -26.72 16.40
N ALA A 341 -23.86 -26.48 17.61
CA ALA A 341 -25.18 -25.91 17.79
C ALA A 341 -25.31 -24.54 17.08
N LYS A 342 -26.45 -24.32 16.45
CA LYS A 342 -26.81 -23.07 15.76
C LYS A 342 -28.11 -22.55 16.30
N GLY A 343 -28.29 -21.25 16.34
CA GLY A 343 -29.54 -20.62 16.75
C GLY A 343 -29.35 -19.14 17.08
N ARG A 344 -30.45 -18.48 17.37
CA ARG A 344 -30.50 -17.04 17.66
C ARG A 344 -30.24 -16.72 19.12
N TYR A 345 -30.62 -17.63 20.04
CA TYR A 345 -30.57 -17.34 21.47
C TYR A 345 -29.45 -18.14 22.13
N LEU A 346 -28.72 -17.47 23.02
CA LEU A 346 -27.67 -18.01 23.85
C LEU A 346 -28.16 -18.03 25.31
N LYS A 347 -28.00 -19.16 25.98
CA LYS A 347 -28.18 -19.27 27.43
C LYS A 347 -26.83 -19.58 28.07
N LEU A 348 -26.34 -18.68 28.88
CA LEU A 348 -25.15 -18.87 29.71
C LEU A 348 -25.60 -19.32 31.11
N GLN A 349 -25.13 -20.46 31.57
CA GLN A 349 -25.54 -21.05 32.85
C GLN A 349 -24.34 -21.42 33.72
N PHE A 350 -24.49 -21.22 35.02
CA PHE A 350 -23.51 -21.53 36.07
C PHE A 350 -24.15 -22.52 37.05
N PRO A 351 -23.87 -23.81 36.87
CA PRO A 351 -24.50 -24.88 37.69
C PRO A 351 -23.91 -24.96 39.11
N ASP A 352 -22.69 -24.45 39.31
CA ASP A 352 -21.94 -24.52 40.55
C ASP A 352 -21.08 -23.25 40.74
N SER A 353 -20.50 -23.13 41.94
CA SER A 353 -19.65 -22.01 42.35
C SER A 353 -18.57 -22.49 43.30
N ASN A 354 -17.41 -21.82 43.28
CA ASN A 354 -16.36 -22.03 44.29
C ASN A 354 -16.75 -21.46 45.68
N ARG A 355 -17.71 -20.52 45.71
CA ARG A 355 -18.30 -19.95 46.92
C ARG A 355 -19.83 -19.90 46.79
N PRO A 356 -20.51 -21.05 46.94
CA PRO A 356 -21.97 -21.11 46.72
C PRO A 356 -22.75 -20.18 47.62
N PRO A 357 -23.82 -19.51 47.12
CA PRO A 357 -24.33 -19.63 45.76
C PRO A 357 -23.86 -18.50 44.81
N PHE A 358 -22.79 -17.80 45.08
CA PHE A 358 -22.39 -16.57 44.40
C PHE A 358 -21.80 -16.79 43.02
N THR A 359 -22.17 -15.90 42.06
CA THR A 359 -21.62 -15.85 40.69
C THR A 359 -21.54 -14.38 40.26
N ALA A 360 -20.41 -13.99 39.65
CA ALA A 360 -20.20 -12.66 39.11
C ALA A 360 -19.48 -12.74 37.77
N ILE A 361 -20.12 -12.24 36.69
CA ILE A 361 -19.68 -12.35 35.28
C ILE A 361 -19.63 -10.98 34.66
N ALA A 362 -18.48 -10.64 34.09
CA ALA A 362 -18.29 -9.37 33.39
C ALA A 362 -18.83 -9.44 31.94
N GLU A 363 -18.43 -10.43 31.14
CA GLU A 363 -18.69 -10.42 29.73
C GLU A 363 -18.79 -11.82 29.11
N ILE A 364 -19.55 -11.90 28.01
CA ILE A 364 -19.51 -13.04 27.07
C ILE A 364 -19.32 -12.57 25.65
N TYR A 365 -18.35 -13.14 24.96
CA TYR A 365 -18.08 -12.97 23.55
C TYR A 365 -18.34 -14.25 22.80
N ALA A 366 -18.80 -14.17 21.55
CA ALA A 366 -18.93 -15.33 20.67
C ALA A 366 -18.20 -15.07 19.35
N PHE A 367 -17.50 -16.10 18.87
CA PHE A 367 -16.70 -16.09 17.67
C PHE A 367 -17.20 -17.18 16.70
N GLY A 368 -17.23 -16.86 15.39
CA GLY A 368 -17.72 -17.79 14.40
C GLY A 368 -17.45 -17.39 12.97
N LYS A 369 -18.28 -17.91 12.07
CA LYS A 369 -18.13 -17.73 10.62
C LYS A 369 -19.36 -17.09 10.02
#